data_dabf6e138c90559bc8b85642cafcd938
#
_entry.id   dabf6e138c90559bc8b85642cafcd938
#
_cell.length_a   1.000
_cell.length_b   1.000
_cell.length_c   1.000
_cell.angle_alpha   90.00
_cell.angle_beta   90.00
_cell.angle_gamma   90.00
#
_symmetry.space_group_name_H-M   'P 1'
#
loop_
_entity.id
_entity.type
_entity.pdbx_description
1 polymer ?
#
loop_
_entity_poly.entity_id
_entity_poly.type
_entity_poly.pdbx_seq_one_letter_code
_entity_poly.pdbx_strand_id
1 'polypeptide(L)'
;AMGLMNSPADYASFYHEADGRKVRHDQVHNLYGGSMTRAAGEAFADLRPGQRTLLYSRSSFIGSHRYGCIWLGDNNSSWAQLLANIQMMPSVQMCGFLYSGADLCGFSCDTTPDLALRWLEFGLLAPLMRNHSAVGTRMQEYYRFPEVLPAVRNMIRLRYALLPYLYSEFMKAALENTSYFRPLAFDYPDDPDAREVEDQLLLGEGLMAAPVYVQNAHGRHVYLPEPMKLLRLRAVDDYDEEILPAGHHYIRCALDEMLLFIRPGHIIPVAQPANNTAELDDASLTLWSFLPNGESAEYRMYRDDGVTTEYEKKEHWKTLQIHHS
;
A
#
# COMPACT_ATOMS: atom_id res chain seq x y z
N ALA A 1 8.70 -4.16 23.26
CA ALA A 1 8.97 -3.63 24.60
C ALA A 1 7.86 -2.67 25.09
N MET A 2 6.58 -3.07 24.96
CA MET A 2 5.50 -2.27 25.55
C MET A 2 5.55 -2.42 27.06
N GLY A 3 5.61 -1.32 27.81
CA GLY A 3 5.48 -1.26 29.23
C GLY A 3 6.77 -1.20 30.05
N LEU A 4 7.89 -1.60 29.51
CA LEU A 4 9.18 -1.43 30.17
C LEU A 4 9.83 -0.11 29.72
N MET A 5 10.36 0.68 30.66
CA MET A 5 11.05 1.94 30.40
C MET A 5 10.20 3.08 29.79
N ASN A 6 8.90 3.13 30.09
CA ASN A 6 7.99 4.18 29.62
C ASN A 6 7.47 5.11 30.71
N SER A 7 7.86 4.91 31.97
CA SER A 7 7.51 5.85 33.05
C SER A 7 8.54 7.00 33.12
N PRO A 8 8.17 8.17 33.65
CA PRO A 8 9.13 9.26 33.89
C PRO A 8 10.32 8.83 34.78
N ALA A 9 10.09 7.91 35.72
CA ALA A 9 11.16 7.34 36.55
C ALA A 9 12.15 6.52 35.74
N ASP A 10 11.66 5.75 34.74
CA ASP A 10 12.52 4.95 33.86
C ASP A 10 13.42 5.84 33.00
N TYR A 11 12.90 6.94 32.47
CA TYR A 11 13.67 7.88 31.66
C TYR A 11 14.87 8.46 32.40
N ALA A 12 14.75 8.68 33.70
CA ALA A 12 15.81 9.22 34.52
C ALA A 12 16.75 8.15 35.11
N SER A 13 16.28 6.91 35.26
CA SER A 13 16.95 5.84 36.01
C SER A 13 17.74 4.89 35.11
N PHE A 14 17.30 4.66 33.87
CA PHE A 14 17.99 3.77 32.95
C PHE A 14 19.09 4.49 32.16
N TYR A 15 20.19 3.76 31.91
CA TYR A 15 21.30 4.22 31.12
C TYR A 15 21.64 3.18 30.06
N HIS A 16 22.09 3.68 28.92
CA HIS A 16 22.53 2.89 27.79
C HIS A 16 23.99 3.20 27.50
N GLU A 17 24.69 2.25 26.92
CA GLU A 17 26.00 2.49 26.31
C GLU A 17 25.81 2.81 24.83
N ALA A 18 26.32 3.94 24.39
CA ALA A 18 26.27 4.37 23.00
C ALA A 18 27.66 4.96 22.65
N ASP A 19 28.33 4.34 21.69
CA ASP A 19 29.65 4.75 21.20
C ASP A 19 30.68 4.96 22.35
N GLY A 20 30.72 4.01 23.29
CA GLY A 20 31.61 4.07 24.46
C GLY A 20 31.21 5.11 25.51
N ARG A 21 30.02 5.68 25.41
CA ARG A 21 29.50 6.66 26.38
C ARG A 21 28.30 6.11 27.09
N LYS A 22 28.18 6.38 28.39
CA LYS A 22 26.99 6.12 29.17
C LYS A 22 26.01 7.26 28.98
N VAL A 23 24.85 6.99 28.34
CA VAL A 23 23.81 7.97 28.07
C VAL A 23 22.52 7.58 28.81
N ARG A 24 21.80 8.58 29.32
CA ARG A 24 20.55 8.35 30.03
C ARG A 24 19.44 8.05 29.05
N HIS A 25 18.45 7.25 29.47
CA HIS A 25 17.37 6.77 28.58
C HIS A 25 16.57 7.89 27.93
N ASP A 26 16.28 8.98 28.63
CA ASP A 26 15.56 10.14 28.08
C ASP A 26 16.27 10.81 26.89
N GLN A 27 17.58 10.66 26.79
CA GLN A 27 18.38 11.19 25.66
C GLN A 27 18.29 10.33 24.41
N VAL A 28 17.95 9.04 24.54
CA VAL A 28 17.99 8.07 23.44
C VAL A 28 16.66 7.30 23.28
N HIS A 29 15.65 7.61 24.07
CA HIS A 29 14.36 6.91 24.06
C HIS A 29 13.78 6.77 22.66
N ASN A 30 13.72 7.86 21.89
CA ASN A 30 13.14 7.85 20.54
C ASN A 30 14.02 7.11 19.50
N LEU A 31 15.26 6.81 19.83
CA LEU A 31 16.17 6.04 18.97
C LEU A 31 16.17 4.54 19.29
N TYR A 32 15.60 4.16 20.45
CA TYR A 32 15.71 2.80 20.96
C TYR A 32 15.13 1.75 20.01
N GLY A 33 13.90 1.95 19.54
CA GLY A 33 13.24 1.05 18.57
C GLY A 33 14.00 0.95 17.24
N GLY A 34 14.49 2.08 16.72
CA GLY A 34 15.34 2.11 15.53
C GLY A 34 16.65 1.34 15.71
N SER A 35 17.29 1.47 16.90
CA SER A 35 18.50 0.71 17.22
C SER A 35 18.26 -0.78 17.31
N MET A 36 17.11 -1.22 17.86
CA MET A 36 16.70 -2.62 17.86
C MET A 36 16.51 -3.15 16.44
N THR A 37 15.82 -2.38 15.57
CA THR A 37 15.58 -2.76 14.17
C THR A 37 16.90 -2.84 13.41
N ARG A 38 17.82 -1.90 13.64
CA ARG A 38 19.16 -1.92 13.07
C ARG A 38 19.93 -3.18 13.47
N ALA A 39 20.01 -3.50 14.76
CA ALA A 39 20.71 -4.69 15.26
C ALA A 39 20.13 -5.99 14.65
N ALA A 40 18.81 -6.07 14.50
CA ALA A 40 18.17 -7.20 13.83
C ALA A 40 18.52 -7.27 12.33
N GLY A 41 18.53 -6.12 11.64
CA GLY A 41 18.89 -6.04 10.22
C GLY A 41 20.34 -6.45 9.96
N GLU A 42 21.28 -5.96 10.78
CA GLU A 42 22.69 -6.34 10.71
C GLU A 42 22.89 -7.85 10.97
N ALA A 43 22.21 -8.41 11.99
CA ALA A 43 22.28 -9.84 12.26
C ALA A 43 21.72 -10.70 11.12
N PHE A 44 20.63 -10.28 10.46
CA PHE A 44 20.13 -11.00 9.28
C PHE A 44 21.08 -10.91 8.09
N ALA A 45 21.72 -9.76 7.87
CA ALA A 45 22.69 -9.61 6.80
C ALA A 45 23.90 -10.56 7.00
N ASP A 46 24.35 -10.73 8.23
CA ASP A 46 25.44 -11.66 8.59
C ASP A 46 25.03 -13.12 8.46
N LEU A 47 23.81 -13.47 8.90
CA LEU A 47 23.32 -14.86 8.91
C LEU A 47 22.84 -15.33 7.54
N ARG A 48 22.38 -14.41 6.68
CA ARG A 48 21.81 -14.70 5.35
C ARG A 48 22.37 -13.74 4.29
N PRO A 49 23.68 -13.77 4.03
CA PRO A 49 24.29 -12.87 3.08
C PRO A 49 23.68 -13.02 1.68
N GLY A 50 23.39 -11.91 1.02
CA GLY A 50 22.80 -11.89 -0.32
C GLY A 50 21.30 -12.20 -0.38
N GLN A 51 20.62 -12.38 0.76
CA GLN A 51 19.18 -12.59 0.82
C GLN A 51 18.44 -11.36 1.38
N ARG A 52 17.26 -11.08 0.84
CA ARG A 52 16.36 -10.08 1.39
C ARG A 52 15.75 -10.55 2.68
N THR A 53 15.52 -9.61 3.59
CA THR A 53 14.83 -9.84 4.85
C THR A 53 13.64 -8.91 4.97
N LEU A 54 12.58 -9.37 5.63
CA LEU A 54 11.43 -8.55 5.96
C LEU A 54 11.47 -8.25 7.46
N LEU A 55 11.80 -7.00 7.79
CA LEU A 55 11.69 -6.46 9.14
C LEU A 55 10.69 -5.32 9.13
N TYR A 56 9.83 -5.26 10.14
CA TYR A 56 9.00 -4.09 10.38
C TYR A 56 8.88 -3.81 11.87
N SER A 57 8.85 -2.53 12.20
CA SER A 57 8.87 -2.05 13.57
C SER A 57 7.76 -1.01 13.77
N ARG A 58 7.17 -0.99 14.95
CA ARG A 58 6.21 0.05 15.33
C ARG A 58 6.91 1.38 15.61
N SER A 59 8.00 1.32 16.36
CA SER A 59 8.78 2.52 16.76
C SER A 59 9.87 2.80 15.75
N SER A 60 9.78 3.94 15.11
CA SER A 60 10.72 4.34 14.08
C SER A 60 10.92 5.85 14.04
N PHE A 61 11.90 6.29 13.27
CA PHE A 61 12.19 7.69 12.95
C PHE A 61 12.80 7.78 11.55
N ILE A 62 12.91 8.97 10.99
CA ILE A 62 13.53 9.18 9.67
C ILE A 62 14.95 8.62 9.68
N GLY A 63 15.24 7.68 8.75
CA GLY A 63 16.48 6.93 8.70
C GLY A 63 16.35 5.46 9.10
N SER A 64 15.33 5.08 9.89
CA SER A 64 15.07 3.68 10.25
C SER A 64 14.63 2.82 9.08
N HIS A 65 14.11 3.42 8.00
CA HIS A 65 13.74 2.74 6.75
C HIS A 65 14.90 1.96 6.10
N ARG A 66 16.15 2.28 6.46
CA ARG A 66 17.34 1.54 5.99
C ARG A 66 17.42 0.12 6.54
N TYR A 67 16.74 -0.15 7.65
CA TYR A 67 16.83 -1.42 8.37
C TYR A 67 15.52 -2.14 8.46
N GLY A 68 14.40 -1.47 8.27
CA GLY A 68 13.09 -2.08 8.36
C GLY A 68 11.97 -1.16 7.93
N CYS A 69 10.80 -1.76 7.85
CA CYS A 69 9.55 -1.15 7.45
C CYS A 69 8.72 -0.79 8.68
N ILE A 70 7.54 -0.23 8.49
CA ILE A 70 6.59 0.06 9.57
C ILE A 70 5.18 -0.41 9.21
N TRP A 71 4.33 -0.58 10.24
CA TRP A 71 2.88 -0.54 10.09
C TRP A 71 2.33 0.65 10.87
N LEU A 72 1.09 1.01 10.59
CA LEU A 72 0.48 2.23 11.15
C LEU A 72 0.02 2.10 12.61
N GLY A 73 0.42 1.03 13.31
CA GLY A 73 0.14 0.81 14.73
C GLY A 73 -1.24 0.26 15.01
N ASP A 74 -1.67 0.35 16.27
CA ASP A 74 -2.92 -0.19 16.79
C ASP A 74 -4.10 0.73 16.43
N ASN A 75 -4.69 0.53 15.27
CA ASN A 75 -5.90 1.22 14.83
C ASN A 75 -7.17 0.55 15.39
N ASN A 76 -8.30 1.24 15.32
CA ASN A 76 -9.59 0.70 15.74
C ASN A 76 -10.42 0.26 14.53
N SER A 77 -11.29 -0.74 14.73
CA SER A 77 -12.28 -1.17 13.74
C SER A 77 -13.37 -0.10 13.57
N SER A 78 -13.04 0.96 12.82
CA SER A 78 -13.97 2.07 12.54
C SER A 78 -13.70 2.71 11.18
N TRP A 79 -14.74 3.29 10.59
CA TRP A 79 -14.69 4.00 9.31
C TRP A 79 -13.74 5.20 9.34
N ALA A 80 -13.70 5.92 10.47
CA ALA A 80 -12.78 7.04 10.66
C ALA A 80 -11.31 6.58 10.63
N GLN A 81 -11.01 5.39 11.17
CA GLN A 81 -9.66 4.84 11.13
C GLN A 81 -9.29 4.32 9.73
N LEU A 82 -10.24 3.81 8.96
CA LEU A 82 -10.00 3.48 7.55
C LEU A 82 -9.59 4.75 6.78
N LEU A 83 -10.34 5.85 6.92
CA LEU A 83 -9.97 7.13 6.29
C LEU A 83 -8.59 7.61 6.77
N ALA A 84 -8.35 7.61 8.08
CA ALA A 84 -7.04 8.01 8.61
C ALA A 84 -5.89 7.17 8.05
N ASN A 85 -6.08 5.86 7.85
CA ASN A 85 -5.06 5.02 7.25
C ASN A 85 -4.83 5.35 5.76
N ILE A 86 -5.87 5.68 5.00
CA ILE A 86 -5.74 6.15 3.62
C ILE A 86 -4.86 7.42 3.57
N GLN A 87 -5.18 8.41 4.41
CA GLN A 87 -4.46 9.70 4.49
C GLN A 87 -3.01 9.56 4.99
N MET A 88 -2.76 8.60 5.90
CA MET A 88 -1.42 8.39 6.45
C MET A 88 -0.45 7.72 5.49
N MET A 89 -0.93 6.93 4.51
CA MET A 89 -0.04 6.18 3.61
C MET A 89 0.97 7.07 2.85
N PRO A 90 0.57 8.16 2.18
CA PRO A 90 1.54 9.04 1.54
C PRO A 90 2.51 9.67 2.55
N SER A 91 2.02 10.05 3.74
CA SER A 91 2.83 10.71 4.77
C SER A 91 3.97 9.84 5.27
N VAL A 92 3.72 8.55 5.53
CA VAL A 92 4.78 7.63 5.98
C VAL A 92 5.75 7.29 4.85
N GLN A 93 5.29 7.29 3.60
CA GLN A 93 6.17 7.08 2.45
C GLN A 93 7.10 8.27 2.21
N MET A 94 6.64 9.51 2.43
CA MET A 94 7.51 10.70 2.43
C MET A 94 8.61 10.63 3.50
N CYS A 95 8.42 9.85 4.56
CA CYS A 95 9.45 9.57 5.56
C CYS A 95 10.41 8.43 5.14
N GLY A 96 10.26 7.87 3.94
CA GLY A 96 11.09 6.78 3.40
C GLY A 96 10.55 5.38 3.67
N PHE A 97 9.40 5.21 4.33
CA PHE A 97 8.82 3.91 4.63
C PHE A 97 7.89 3.43 3.51
N LEU A 98 8.46 3.01 2.39
CA LEU A 98 7.68 2.52 1.25
C LEU A 98 6.88 1.24 1.57
N TYR A 99 7.52 0.27 2.27
CA TYR A 99 6.83 -0.94 2.71
C TYR A 99 6.09 -0.66 4.01
N SER A 100 4.86 -0.23 3.87
CA SER A 100 3.98 0.15 4.98
C SER A 100 2.53 -0.29 4.71
N GLY A 101 1.73 -0.32 5.76
CA GLY A 101 0.31 -0.63 5.72
C GLY A 101 -0.33 -0.56 7.10
N ALA A 102 -1.63 -0.73 7.15
CA ALA A 102 -2.41 -0.76 8.38
C ALA A 102 -2.77 -2.20 8.76
N ASP A 103 -3.22 -2.40 10.00
CA ASP A 103 -3.93 -3.60 10.40
C ASP A 103 -5.33 -3.56 9.76
N LEU A 104 -5.54 -4.36 8.72
CA LEU A 104 -6.81 -4.40 8.00
C LEU A 104 -7.93 -4.88 8.92
N CYS A 105 -9.10 -4.32 8.77
CA CYS A 105 -10.28 -4.50 9.61
C CYS A 105 -10.19 -3.83 11.00
N GLY A 106 -9.04 -3.26 11.35
CA GLY A 106 -8.75 -2.66 12.65
C GLY A 106 -8.18 -3.64 13.67
N PHE A 107 -7.22 -3.16 14.47
CA PHE A 107 -6.56 -3.95 15.51
C PHE A 107 -7.43 -4.09 16.76
N SER A 108 -8.01 -2.99 17.23
CA SER A 108 -8.87 -2.94 18.41
C SER A 108 -10.35 -2.84 18.02
N CYS A 109 -11.22 -3.29 18.92
CA CYS A 109 -12.66 -3.38 18.72
C CYS A 109 -13.07 -4.46 17.71
N ASP A 110 -14.37 -4.67 17.59
CA ASP A 110 -14.95 -5.67 16.69
C ASP A 110 -15.28 -5.03 15.34
N THR A 111 -14.75 -5.58 14.26
CA THR A 111 -15.09 -5.14 12.90
C THR A 111 -16.45 -5.69 12.44
N THR A 112 -17.01 -5.07 11.41
CA THR A 112 -18.21 -5.53 10.71
C THR A 112 -17.84 -6.06 9.31
N PRO A 113 -18.66 -6.92 8.69
CA PRO A 113 -18.37 -7.48 7.37
C PRO A 113 -18.16 -6.43 6.28
N ASP A 114 -18.97 -5.38 6.28
CA ASP A 114 -18.89 -4.26 5.35
C ASP A 114 -17.58 -3.45 5.52
N LEU A 115 -17.22 -3.14 6.76
CA LEU A 115 -15.96 -2.47 7.05
C LEU A 115 -14.75 -3.34 6.67
N ALA A 116 -14.81 -4.65 6.95
CA ALA A 116 -13.75 -5.58 6.61
C ALA A 116 -13.51 -5.64 5.10
N LEU A 117 -14.60 -5.68 4.29
CA LEU A 117 -14.50 -5.67 2.83
C LEU A 117 -13.95 -4.34 2.30
N ARG A 118 -14.49 -3.19 2.74
CA ARG A 118 -14.00 -1.87 2.32
C ARG A 118 -12.54 -1.62 2.70
N TRP A 119 -12.13 -2.11 3.87
CA TRP A 119 -10.70 -2.02 4.25
C TRP A 119 -9.81 -2.90 3.39
N LEU A 120 -10.30 -4.09 3.02
CA LEU A 120 -9.59 -4.97 2.09
C LEU A 120 -9.44 -4.34 0.70
N GLU A 121 -10.49 -3.67 0.17
CA GLU A 121 -10.46 -2.98 -1.13
C GLU A 121 -9.36 -1.91 -1.20
N PHE A 122 -9.12 -1.20 -0.10
CA PHE A 122 -7.96 -0.31 0.01
C PHE A 122 -6.66 -1.10 0.25
N GLY A 123 -6.69 -2.03 1.21
CA GLY A 123 -5.53 -2.77 1.67
C GLY A 123 -4.87 -3.63 0.60
N LEU A 124 -5.62 -4.09 -0.40
CA LEU A 124 -5.06 -4.86 -1.51
C LEU A 124 -4.07 -4.06 -2.37
N LEU A 125 -4.12 -2.73 -2.31
CA LEU A 125 -3.17 -1.83 -2.97
C LEU A 125 -1.95 -1.53 -2.11
N ALA A 126 -2.04 -1.68 -0.78
CA ALA A 126 -0.94 -1.36 0.13
C ALA A 126 0.19 -2.38 0.05
N PRO A 127 1.47 -1.97 0.16
CA PRO A 127 2.60 -2.89 0.21
C PRO A 127 2.45 -3.92 1.33
N LEU A 128 2.22 -3.51 2.58
CA LEU A 128 1.87 -4.42 3.68
C LEU A 128 0.36 -4.60 3.73
N MET A 129 -0.10 -5.79 3.33
CA MET A 129 -1.49 -6.21 3.41
C MET A 129 -1.63 -7.28 4.49
N ARG A 130 -2.16 -6.92 5.65
CA ARG A 130 -2.25 -7.81 6.82
C ARG A 130 -3.55 -7.60 7.58
N ASN A 131 -4.35 -8.65 7.73
CA ASN A 131 -5.45 -8.68 8.70
C ASN A 131 -4.87 -9.05 10.07
N HIS A 132 -5.10 -8.23 11.09
CA HIS A 132 -4.55 -8.40 12.42
C HIS A 132 -5.43 -7.76 13.49
N SER A 133 -5.63 -8.46 14.60
CA SER A 133 -6.47 -7.98 15.72
C SER A 133 -5.86 -8.26 17.08
N ALA A 134 -6.30 -7.52 18.08
CA ALA A 134 -5.90 -7.69 19.48
C ALA A 134 -6.50 -8.94 20.11
N VAL A 135 -5.81 -9.48 21.10
CA VAL A 135 -6.36 -10.53 21.97
C VAL A 135 -7.62 -9.99 22.68
N GLY A 136 -8.70 -10.78 22.63
CA GLY A 136 -9.96 -10.44 23.27
C GLY A 136 -10.99 -9.73 22.38
N THR A 137 -10.63 -9.35 21.15
CA THR A 137 -11.58 -8.93 20.13
C THR A 137 -12.23 -10.13 19.46
N ARG A 138 -13.33 -9.91 18.72
CA ARG A 138 -13.92 -10.96 17.86
C ARG A 138 -12.90 -11.38 16.80
N MET A 139 -12.83 -12.68 16.54
CA MET A 139 -12.06 -13.19 15.43
C MET A 139 -12.54 -12.59 14.12
N GLN A 140 -11.61 -12.03 13.34
CA GLN A 140 -11.92 -11.26 12.13
C GLN A 140 -11.25 -11.79 10.86
N GLU A 141 -10.80 -13.05 10.88
CA GLU A 141 -10.36 -13.71 9.65
C GLU A 141 -11.51 -13.71 8.64
N TYR A 142 -11.22 -13.41 7.40
CA TYR A 142 -12.25 -13.17 6.37
C TYR A 142 -13.26 -14.30 6.19
N TYR A 143 -12.89 -15.55 6.45
CA TYR A 143 -13.84 -16.68 6.42
C TYR A 143 -14.91 -16.64 7.53
N ARG A 144 -14.78 -15.74 8.50
CA ARG A 144 -15.79 -15.48 9.54
C ARG A 144 -16.95 -14.60 9.05
N PHE A 145 -16.83 -14.03 7.87
CA PHE A 145 -17.83 -13.15 7.26
C PHE A 145 -18.41 -13.78 5.98
N PRO A 146 -19.24 -14.84 6.11
CA PRO A 146 -19.74 -15.58 4.95
C PRO A 146 -20.55 -14.72 3.97
N GLU A 147 -21.19 -13.65 4.45
CA GLU A 147 -21.99 -12.73 3.66
C GLU A 147 -21.16 -11.90 2.65
N VAL A 148 -19.91 -11.63 2.93
CA VAL A 148 -18.99 -10.89 2.04
C VAL A 148 -17.86 -11.76 1.49
N LEU A 149 -17.79 -13.02 1.88
CA LEU A 149 -16.67 -13.92 1.52
C LEU A 149 -16.45 -14.06 0.00
N PRO A 150 -17.47 -14.11 -0.86
CA PRO A 150 -17.27 -14.12 -2.31
C PRO A 150 -16.51 -12.88 -2.80
N ALA A 151 -16.92 -11.69 -2.37
CA ALA A 151 -16.26 -10.43 -2.72
C ALA A 151 -14.83 -10.36 -2.16
N VAL A 152 -14.63 -10.77 -0.90
CA VAL A 152 -13.29 -10.88 -0.28
C VAL A 152 -12.37 -11.75 -1.13
N ARG A 153 -12.83 -12.91 -1.57
CA ARG A 153 -12.04 -13.79 -2.44
C ARG A 153 -11.67 -13.12 -3.75
N ASN A 154 -12.59 -12.41 -4.37
CA ASN A 154 -12.36 -11.68 -5.61
C ASN A 154 -11.33 -10.55 -5.41
N MET A 155 -11.41 -9.79 -4.31
CA MET A 155 -10.44 -8.74 -3.99
C MET A 155 -9.03 -9.30 -3.72
N ILE A 156 -8.90 -10.44 -3.04
CA ILE A 156 -7.61 -11.11 -2.86
C ILE A 156 -7.05 -11.58 -4.22
N ARG A 157 -7.89 -12.15 -5.09
CA ARG A 157 -7.48 -12.54 -6.45
C ARG A 157 -7.07 -11.32 -7.28
N LEU A 158 -7.77 -10.19 -7.14
CA LEU A 158 -7.42 -8.94 -7.80
C LEU A 158 -6.03 -8.45 -7.36
N ARG A 159 -5.68 -8.54 -6.05
CA ARG A 159 -4.32 -8.23 -5.61
C ARG A 159 -3.27 -9.07 -6.32
N TYR A 160 -3.48 -10.40 -6.39
CA TYR A 160 -2.52 -11.28 -7.08
C TYR A 160 -2.39 -10.91 -8.57
N ALA A 161 -3.50 -10.60 -9.22
CA ALA A 161 -3.49 -10.17 -10.62
C ALA A 161 -2.76 -8.83 -10.83
N LEU A 162 -2.87 -7.90 -9.88
CA LEU A 162 -2.20 -6.60 -9.95
C LEU A 162 -0.73 -6.63 -9.51
N LEU A 163 -0.22 -7.74 -8.94
CA LEU A 163 1.17 -7.80 -8.45
C LEU A 163 2.22 -7.38 -9.47
N PRO A 164 2.13 -7.70 -10.78
CA PRO A 164 3.10 -7.21 -11.75
C PRO A 164 3.19 -5.68 -11.79
N TYR A 165 2.07 -4.98 -11.67
CA TYR A 165 2.03 -3.52 -11.57
C TYR A 165 2.49 -3.05 -10.19
N LEU A 166 1.87 -3.53 -9.11
CA LEU A 166 2.14 -3.09 -7.74
C LEU A 166 3.62 -3.26 -7.36
N TYR A 167 4.21 -4.39 -7.73
CA TYR A 167 5.62 -4.66 -7.45
C TYR A 167 6.54 -3.79 -8.30
N SER A 168 6.20 -3.56 -9.57
CA SER A 168 6.97 -2.66 -10.44
C SER A 168 6.98 -1.23 -9.91
N GLU A 169 5.82 -0.70 -9.51
CA GLU A 169 5.73 0.66 -8.96
C GLU A 169 6.42 0.77 -7.60
N PHE A 170 6.37 -0.28 -6.77
CA PHE A 170 7.13 -0.34 -5.53
C PHE A 170 8.65 -0.30 -5.79
N MET A 171 9.14 -1.08 -6.76
CA MET A 171 10.56 -1.13 -7.10
C MET A 171 11.03 0.16 -7.79
N LYS A 172 10.22 0.79 -8.63
CA LYS A 172 10.50 2.14 -9.14
C LYS A 172 10.65 3.12 -7.98
N ALA A 173 9.70 3.15 -7.06
CA ALA A 173 9.75 4.05 -5.91
C ALA A 173 11.01 3.84 -5.07
N ALA A 174 11.41 2.59 -4.84
CA ALA A 174 12.59 2.23 -4.05
C ALA A 174 13.91 2.57 -4.75
N LEU A 175 14.03 2.32 -6.04
CA LEU A 175 15.27 2.47 -6.81
C LEU A 175 15.46 3.90 -7.37
N GLU A 176 14.36 4.60 -7.64
CA GLU A 176 14.38 5.94 -8.22
C GLU A 176 14.08 7.05 -7.17
N ASN A 177 13.95 6.68 -5.89
CA ASN A 177 13.67 7.60 -4.77
C ASN A 177 12.39 8.40 -4.99
N THR A 178 11.32 7.74 -5.47
CA THR A 178 9.99 8.32 -5.63
C THR A 178 9.03 7.77 -4.58
N SER A 179 7.74 8.04 -4.72
CA SER A 179 6.70 7.52 -3.82
C SER A 179 5.78 6.56 -4.53
N TYR A 180 5.46 5.45 -3.88
CA TYR A 180 4.51 4.46 -4.37
C TYR A 180 3.07 4.99 -4.33
N PHE A 181 2.63 5.56 -3.18
CA PHE A 181 1.41 6.35 -3.07
C PHE A 181 1.76 7.83 -3.05
N ARG A 182 1.01 8.64 -3.81
CA ARG A 182 1.14 10.09 -3.81
C ARG A 182 -0.23 10.76 -3.66
N PRO A 183 -0.34 11.87 -2.92
CA PRO A 183 -1.51 12.73 -3.01
C PRO A 183 -1.60 13.37 -4.40
N LEU A 184 -2.81 13.72 -4.85
CA LEU A 184 -3.01 14.34 -6.16
C LEU A 184 -2.18 15.63 -6.32
N ALA A 185 -2.02 16.39 -5.25
CA ALA A 185 -1.23 17.62 -5.21
C ALA A 185 0.22 17.48 -5.70
N PHE A 186 0.79 16.27 -5.69
CA PHE A 186 2.18 16.08 -6.14
C PHE A 186 2.32 16.13 -7.66
N ASP A 187 1.37 15.55 -8.37
CA ASP A 187 1.36 15.54 -9.84
C ASP A 187 0.61 16.76 -10.41
N TYR A 188 -0.28 17.38 -9.61
CA TYR A 188 -1.12 18.54 -10.00
C TYR A 188 -1.00 19.71 -9.02
N PRO A 189 0.23 20.27 -8.83
CA PRO A 189 0.49 21.29 -7.80
C PRO A 189 -0.23 22.62 -8.04
N ASP A 190 -0.55 22.94 -9.29
CA ASP A 190 -1.23 24.19 -9.69
C ASP A 190 -2.75 24.07 -9.71
N ASP A 191 -3.29 22.86 -9.49
CA ASP A 191 -4.72 22.60 -9.43
C ASP A 191 -5.22 22.81 -7.99
N PRO A 192 -6.07 23.84 -7.72
CA PRO A 192 -6.55 24.12 -6.38
C PRO A 192 -7.42 23.01 -5.80
N ASP A 193 -8.22 22.31 -6.62
CA ASP A 193 -9.07 21.23 -6.16
C ASP A 193 -8.24 19.99 -5.85
N ALA A 194 -7.24 19.66 -6.67
CA ALA A 194 -6.33 18.54 -6.42
C ALA A 194 -5.55 18.68 -5.11
N ARG A 195 -5.24 19.93 -4.70
CA ARG A 195 -4.54 20.19 -3.42
C ARG A 195 -5.38 19.94 -2.18
N GLU A 196 -6.70 20.00 -2.30
CA GLU A 196 -7.62 19.77 -1.19
C GLU A 196 -8.08 18.31 -1.08
N VAL A 197 -7.71 17.46 -2.04
CA VAL A 197 -8.09 16.03 -2.02
C VAL A 197 -7.17 15.24 -1.10
N GLU A 198 -7.74 14.70 -0.01
CA GLU A 198 -7.01 13.91 1.00
C GLU A 198 -7.40 12.41 1.02
N ASP A 199 -8.39 12.01 0.24
CA ASP A 199 -9.01 10.69 0.28
C ASP A 199 -8.94 9.91 -1.05
N GLN A 200 -8.11 10.41 -1.97
CA GLN A 200 -7.74 9.78 -3.23
C GLN A 200 -6.21 9.71 -3.33
N LEU A 201 -5.70 8.64 -3.89
CA LEU A 201 -4.27 8.40 -3.96
C LEU A 201 -3.87 8.04 -5.38
N LEU A 202 -2.85 8.70 -5.91
CA LEU A 202 -2.12 8.19 -7.05
C LEU A 202 -1.30 6.98 -6.60
N LEU A 203 -1.35 5.91 -7.38
CA LEU A 203 -0.61 4.67 -7.15
C LEU A 203 0.32 4.43 -8.33
N GLY A 204 1.61 4.65 -8.10
CA GLY A 204 2.56 4.63 -9.19
C GLY A 204 2.22 5.65 -10.27
N GLU A 205 2.61 5.37 -11.51
CA GLU A 205 2.45 6.31 -12.62
C GLU A 205 1.04 6.31 -13.22
N GLY A 206 0.41 5.14 -13.30
CA GLY A 206 -0.77 4.92 -14.15
C GLY A 206 -2.10 4.79 -13.44
N LEU A 207 -2.14 4.60 -12.12
CA LEU A 207 -3.39 4.40 -11.38
C LEU A 207 -3.69 5.53 -10.39
N MET A 208 -4.98 5.76 -10.18
CA MET A 208 -5.52 6.49 -9.05
C MET A 208 -6.56 5.61 -8.33
N ALA A 209 -6.49 5.57 -7.01
CA ALA A 209 -7.47 4.88 -6.16
C ALA A 209 -8.39 5.89 -5.47
N ALA A 210 -9.67 5.57 -5.41
CA ALA A 210 -10.67 6.34 -4.67
C ALA A 210 -11.47 5.41 -3.74
N PRO A 211 -10.91 4.99 -2.58
CA PRO A 211 -11.54 4.04 -1.68
C PRO A 211 -12.83 4.59 -1.07
N VAL A 212 -13.84 3.73 -0.89
CA VAL A 212 -15.05 4.07 -0.13
C VAL A 212 -14.80 3.82 1.35
N TYR A 213 -14.99 4.85 2.18
CA TYR A 213 -14.67 4.83 3.62
C TYR A 213 -15.84 5.32 4.50
N VAL A 214 -17.03 5.37 3.95
CA VAL A 214 -18.25 5.78 4.68
C VAL A 214 -19.20 4.60 4.79
N GLN A 215 -19.71 4.36 6.00
CA GLN A 215 -20.64 3.27 6.24
C GLN A 215 -21.93 3.44 5.41
N ASN A 216 -22.42 2.34 4.86
CA ASN A 216 -23.65 2.30 4.04
C ASN A 216 -23.60 3.21 2.80
N ALA A 217 -22.45 3.68 2.39
CA ALA A 217 -22.33 4.47 1.18
C ALA A 217 -22.58 3.61 -0.07
N HIS A 218 -23.40 4.14 -0.99
CA HIS A 218 -23.65 3.56 -2.30
C HIS A 218 -22.88 4.29 -3.42
N GLY A 219 -21.81 4.98 -3.06
CA GLY A 219 -20.95 5.75 -3.94
C GLY A 219 -20.20 6.82 -3.15
N ARG A 220 -19.40 7.60 -3.86
CA ARG A 220 -18.63 8.70 -3.28
C ARG A 220 -18.41 9.83 -4.27
N HIS A 221 -18.08 11.01 -3.76
CA HIS A 221 -17.52 12.08 -4.58
C HIS A 221 -16.07 11.79 -4.91
N VAL A 222 -15.68 12.04 -6.16
CA VAL A 222 -14.33 11.88 -6.68
C VAL A 222 -13.99 13.09 -7.52
N TYR A 223 -12.79 13.64 -7.32
CA TYR A 223 -12.22 14.67 -8.18
C TYR A 223 -11.23 14.05 -9.16
N LEU A 224 -11.35 14.38 -10.43
CA LEU A 224 -10.45 13.95 -11.50
C LEU A 224 -9.71 15.20 -12.05
N PRO A 225 -8.39 15.33 -11.83
CA PRO A 225 -7.63 16.48 -12.38
C PRO A 225 -7.48 16.43 -13.89
N GLU A 226 -7.64 15.26 -14.49
CA GLU A 226 -7.57 15.01 -15.92
C GLU A 226 -8.65 13.97 -16.31
N PRO A 227 -9.00 13.81 -17.60
CA PRO A 227 -9.86 12.71 -18.01
C PRO A 227 -9.24 11.36 -17.65
N MET A 228 -10.00 10.46 -17.03
CA MET A 228 -9.51 9.14 -16.62
C MET A 228 -10.49 8.03 -17.02
N LYS A 229 -9.98 6.82 -17.20
CA LYS A 229 -10.80 5.63 -17.37
C LYS A 229 -11.09 5.02 -16.01
N LEU A 230 -12.35 5.11 -15.58
CA LEU A 230 -12.86 4.42 -14.40
C LEU A 230 -12.99 2.92 -14.66
N LEU A 231 -12.53 2.12 -13.72
CA LEU A 231 -12.82 0.69 -13.56
C LEU A 231 -13.61 0.49 -12.26
N ARG A 232 -14.87 0.01 -12.35
CA ARG A 232 -15.63 -0.49 -11.20
C ARG A 232 -15.43 -1.99 -11.12
N LEU A 233 -14.54 -2.42 -10.26
CA LEU A 233 -14.01 -3.78 -10.19
C LEU A 233 -14.76 -4.61 -9.16
N ARG A 234 -15.39 -5.70 -9.59
CA ARG A 234 -15.95 -6.78 -8.76
C ARG A 234 -15.02 -8.00 -8.72
N ALA A 235 -14.30 -8.23 -9.82
CA ALA A 235 -13.27 -9.26 -9.96
C ALA A 235 -12.28 -8.85 -11.06
N VAL A 236 -11.27 -9.66 -11.32
CA VAL A 236 -10.28 -9.41 -12.38
C VAL A 236 -10.90 -9.38 -13.77
N ASP A 237 -11.91 -10.22 -13.98
CA ASP A 237 -12.62 -10.45 -15.24
C ASP A 237 -14.09 -9.98 -15.19
N ASP A 238 -14.49 -9.32 -14.10
CA ASP A 238 -15.82 -8.75 -13.91
C ASP A 238 -15.71 -7.30 -13.44
N TYR A 239 -15.83 -6.38 -14.37
CA TYR A 239 -15.81 -4.94 -14.11
C TYR A 239 -16.54 -4.15 -15.20
N ASP A 240 -17.03 -2.97 -14.83
CA ASP A 240 -17.52 -1.98 -15.77
C ASP A 240 -16.43 -0.92 -15.99
N GLU A 241 -16.34 -0.41 -17.22
CA GLU A 241 -15.42 0.69 -17.54
C GLU A 241 -16.16 1.89 -18.14
N GLU A 242 -15.67 3.07 -17.82
CA GLU A 242 -16.23 4.33 -18.29
C GLU A 242 -15.14 5.39 -18.37
N ILE A 243 -15.11 6.21 -19.43
CA ILE A 243 -14.21 7.37 -19.52
C ILE A 243 -14.94 8.58 -18.94
N LEU A 244 -14.36 9.17 -17.91
CA LEU A 244 -14.89 10.37 -17.26
C LEU A 244 -14.01 11.57 -17.56
N PRO A 245 -14.60 12.75 -17.85
CA PRO A 245 -13.85 13.99 -18.01
C PRO A 245 -13.24 14.46 -16.68
N ALA A 246 -12.30 15.42 -16.75
CA ALA A 246 -11.83 16.14 -15.57
C ALA A 246 -12.98 16.82 -14.82
N GLY A 247 -12.84 16.97 -13.49
CA GLY A 247 -13.81 17.64 -12.63
C GLY A 247 -14.35 16.75 -11.51
N HIS A 248 -15.41 17.24 -10.87
CA HIS A 248 -16.06 16.56 -9.75
C HIS A 248 -17.16 15.61 -10.22
N HIS A 249 -17.14 14.38 -9.70
CA HIS A 249 -18.10 13.33 -10.03
C HIS A 249 -18.67 12.71 -8.76
N TYR A 250 -19.94 12.31 -8.78
CA TYR A 250 -20.46 11.35 -7.83
C TYR A 250 -20.54 9.98 -8.51
N ILE A 251 -19.75 9.03 -8.03
CA ILE A 251 -19.61 7.70 -8.62
C ILE A 251 -20.31 6.69 -7.74
N ARG A 252 -21.27 5.97 -8.30
CA ARG A 252 -21.92 4.85 -7.61
C ARG A 252 -20.94 3.71 -7.46
N CYS A 253 -20.99 3.04 -6.29
CA CYS A 253 -20.11 1.95 -5.93
C CYS A 253 -20.85 1.03 -4.96
N ALA A 254 -21.20 -0.16 -5.38
CA ALA A 254 -21.78 -1.18 -4.52
C ALA A 254 -20.76 -1.69 -3.50
N LEU A 255 -21.20 -2.44 -2.48
CA LEU A 255 -20.28 -2.88 -1.40
C LEU A 255 -19.17 -3.81 -1.92
N ASP A 256 -19.43 -4.58 -2.96
CA ASP A 256 -18.50 -5.51 -3.60
C ASP A 256 -17.75 -4.92 -4.79
N GLU A 257 -17.81 -3.60 -4.96
CA GLU A 257 -17.14 -2.87 -6.04
C GLU A 257 -16.00 -2.01 -5.48
N MET A 258 -14.88 -2.01 -6.18
CA MET A 258 -13.72 -1.15 -5.94
C MET A 258 -13.56 -0.16 -7.09
N LEU A 259 -13.24 1.09 -6.79
CA LEU A 259 -13.00 2.13 -7.78
C LEU A 259 -11.51 2.32 -8.02
N LEU A 260 -11.06 2.01 -9.24
CA LEU A 260 -9.74 2.36 -9.76
C LEU A 260 -9.88 3.20 -11.02
N PHE A 261 -8.92 4.07 -11.26
CA PHE A 261 -8.87 4.94 -12.42
C PHE A 261 -7.54 4.76 -13.13
N ILE A 262 -7.59 4.57 -14.45
CA ILE A 262 -6.38 4.55 -15.27
C ILE A 262 -6.19 5.96 -15.84
N ARG A 263 -5.00 6.50 -15.66
CA ARG A 263 -4.58 7.78 -16.19
C ARG A 263 -4.35 7.70 -17.70
N PRO A 264 -4.53 8.80 -18.46
CA PRO A 264 -4.30 8.82 -19.89
C PRO A 264 -2.83 8.49 -20.24
N GLY A 265 -2.61 7.72 -21.30
CA GLY A 265 -1.28 7.33 -21.77
C GLY A 265 -0.62 6.18 -20.99
N HIS A 266 -1.34 5.52 -20.07
CA HIS A 266 -0.74 4.49 -19.22
C HIS A 266 -1.25 3.07 -19.50
N ILE A 267 -0.39 2.10 -19.16
CA ILE A 267 -0.63 0.67 -19.25
C ILE A 267 -0.49 0.06 -17.83
N ILE A 268 -1.40 -0.80 -17.49
CA ILE A 268 -1.41 -1.56 -16.24
C ILE A 268 -1.31 -3.05 -16.57
N PRO A 269 -0.17 -3.69 -16.32
CA PRO A 269 -0.04 -5.13 -16.50
C PRO A 269 -0.81 -5.89 -15.43
N VAL A 270 -1.64 -6.82 -15.87
CA VAL A 270 -2.52 -7.64 -15.03
C VAL A 270 -2.29 -9.11 -15.36
N ALA A 271 -1.85 -9.89 -14.38
CA ALA A 271 -1.65 -11.32 -14.53
C ALA A 271 -2.95 -12.12 -14.29
N GLN A 272 -2.93 -13.40 -14.64
CA GLN A 272 -3.94 -14.32 -14.14
C GLN A 272 -3.76 -14.53 -12.64
N PRO A 273 -4.84 -14.50 -11.81
CA PRO A 273 -4.73 -14.69 -10.37
C PRO A 273 -4.18 -16.09 -10.04
N ALA A 274 -3.22 -16.15 -9.11
CA ALA A 274 -2.63 -17.38 -8.60
C ALA A 274 -2.95 -17.58 -7.11
N ASN A 275 -2.69 -18.78 -6.57
CA ASN A 275 -2.87 -19.07 -5.16
C ASN A 275 -1.70 -18.60 -4.28
N ASN A 276 -0.55 -18.39 -4.89
CA ASN A 276 0.66 -17.87 -4.26
C ASN A 276 1.54 -17.20 -5.31
N THR A 277 2.55 -16.45 -4.85
CA THR A 277 3.44 -15.68 -5.75
C THR A 277 4.35 -16.57 -6.62
N ALA A 278 4.65 -17.80 -6.20
CA ALA A 278 5.48 -18.72 -7.00
C ALA A 278 4.71 -19.29 -8.21
N GLU A 279 3.39 -19.29 -8.16
CA GLU A 279 2.52 -19.74 -9.26
C GLU A 279 2.10 -18.57 -10.20
N LEU A 280 2.50 -17.34 -9.89
CA LEU A 280 2.10 -16.18 -10.68
C LEU A 280 2.79 -16.23 -12.05
N ASP A 281 1.99 -16.35 -13.10
CA ASP A 281 2.47 -16.27 -14.48
C ASP A 281 2.42 -14.83 -14.98
N ASP A 282 3.59 -14.25 -15.20
CA ASP A 282 3.77 -12.92 -15.77
C ASP A 282 4.23 -12.95 -17.24
N ALA A 283 4.25 -14.12 -17.86
CA ALA A 283 4.48 -14.27 -19.29
C ALA A 283 3.19 -14.00 -20.10
N SER A 284 2.02 -14.25 -19.49
CA SER A 284 0.71 -14.07 -20.12
C SER A 284 -0.08 -12.97 -19.39
N LEU A 285 0.16 -11.72 -19.75
CA LEU A 285 -0.45 -10.55 -19.13
C LEU A 285 -1.61 -10.00 -19.96
N THR A 286 -2.69 -9.61 -19.29
CA THR A 286 -3.67 -8.68 -19.84
C THR A 286 -3.17 -7.26 -19.58
N LEU A 287 -3.30 -6.37 -20.56
CA LEU A 287 -2.90 -4.98 -20.42
C LEU A 287 -4.15 -4.10 -20.34
N TRP A 288 -4.47 -3.61 -19.14
CA TRP A 288 -5.47 -2.55 -19.02
C TRP A 288 -4.83 -1.23 -19.41
N SER A 289 -5.52 -0.41 -20.20
CA SER A 289 -4.96 0.85 -20.67
C SER A 289 -6.02 1.91 -20.89
N PHE A 290 -5.57 3.16 -20.86
CA PHE A 290 -6.35 4.30 -21.35
C PHE A 290 -5.47 5.12 -22.30
N LEU A 291 -5.71 4.98 -23.59
CA LEU A 291 -4.96 5.62 -24.68
C LEU A 291 -5.91 6.52 -25.47
N PRO A 292 -6.21 7.73 -25.00
CA PRO A 292 -7.02 8.68 -25.74
C PRO A 292 -6.28 9.06 -27.04
N ASN A 293 -6.97 9.13 -28.14
CA ASN A 293 -6.43 9.52 -29.45
C ASN A 293 -5.54 8.49 -30.18
N GLY A 294 -5.55 7.24 -29.81
CA GLY A 294 -4.82 6.20 -30.54
C GLY A 294 -3.30 6.30 -30.36
N GLU A 295 -2.86 6.79 -29.23
CA GLU A 295 -1.45 6.89 -28.87
C GLU A 295 -0.86 5.51 -28.56
N SER A 296 0.45 5.36 -28.77
CA SER A 296 1.20 4.23 -28.22
C SER A 296 1.61 4.54 -26.79
N ALA A 297 1.72 3.50 -25.96
CA ALA A 297 2.21 3.64 -24.60
C ALA A 297 3.24 2.55 -24.28
N GLU A 298 4.14 2.89 -23.38
CA GLU A 298 5.14 1.99 -22.85
C GLU A 298 5.03 1.90 -21.34
N TYR A 299 5.37 0.73 -20.78
CA TYR A 299 5.44 0.49 -19.35
C TYR A 299 6.70 -0.31 -19.02
N ARG A 300 7.50 0.17 -18.07
CA ARG A 300 8.65 -0.56 -17.53
C ARG A 300 8.19 -1.45 -16.39
N MET A 301 8.04 -2.72 -16.66
CA MET A 301 7.71 -3.73 -15.66
C MET A 301 8.98 -4.27 -15.01
N TYR A 302 8.98 -4.39 -13.70
CA TYR A 302 10.06 -4.97 -12.92
C TYR A 302 9.78 -6.43 -12.56
N ARG A 303 10.79 -7.29 -12.70
CA ARG A 303 10.72 -8.69 -12.32
C ARG A 303 12.09 -9.20 -11.86
N ASP A 304 12.13 -9.77 -10.67
CA ASP A 304 13.30 -10.47 -10.14
C ASP A 304 12.89 -11.77 -9.44
N ASP A 305 13.81 -12.37 -8.69
CA ASP A 305 13.54 -13.60 -7.94
C ASP A 305 12.81 -13.38 -6.61
N GLY A 306 12.63 -12.13 -6.16
CA GLY A 306 12.00 -11.76 -4.90
C GLY A 306 12.79 -12.18 -3.65
N VAL A 307 13.98 -12.77 -3.78
CA VAL A 307 14.76 -13.42 -2.72
C VAL A 307 16.12 -12.78 -2.52
N THR A 308 16.87 -12.57 -3.62
CA THR A 308 18.24 -12.06 -3.57
C THR A 308 18.29 -10.55 -3.42
N THR A 309 19.47 -10.04 -2.99
CA THR A 309 19.73 -8.60 -2.90
C THR A 309 20.19 -7.99 -4.23
N GLU A 310 20.14 -8.74 -5.33
CA GLU A 310 20.60 -8.29 -6.64
C GLU A 310 19.53 -7.50 -7.43
N TYR A 311 18.72 -6.74 -6.72
CA TYR A 311 17.54 -6.04 -7.28
C TYR A 311 17.89 -4.83 -8.16
N GLU A 312 19.13 -4.35 -8.18
CA GLU A 312 19.54 -3.21 -9.01
C GLU A 312 19.92 -3.59 -10.46
N LYS A 313 19.88 -4.89 -10.81
CA LYS A 313 20.29 -5.36 -12.13
C LYS A 313 19.34 -4.88 -13.22
N LYS A 314 19.90 -4.46 -14.36
CA LYS A 314 19.14 -3.94 -15.52
C LYS A 314 18.24 -4.98 -16.18
N GLU A 315 18.63 -6.25 -16.17
CA GLU A 315 17.87 -7.36 -16.73
C GLU A 315 16.54 -7.64 -16.00
N HIS A 316 16.34 -7.07 -14.82
CA HIS A 316 15.08 -7.14 -14.09
C HIS A 316 13.98 -6.23 -14.67
N TRP A 317 14.34 -5.33 -15.58
CA TRP A 317 13.40 -4.45 -16.24
C TRP A 317 13.00 -4.97 -17.62
N LYS A 318 11.69 -5.05 -17.87
CA LYS A 318 11.10 -5.42 -19.15
C LYS A 318 10.15 -4.31 -19.61
N THR A 319 10.31 -3.88 -20.86
CA THR A 319 9.37 -2.90 -21.46
C THR A 319 8.19 -3.63 -22.07
N LEU A 320 6.99 -3.23 -21.68
CA LEU A 320 5.73 -3.60 -22.31
C LEU A 320 5.28 -2.43 -23.18
N GLN A 321 4.74 -2.73 -24.37
CA GLN A 321 4.31 -1.71 -25.33
C GLN A 321 2.92 -2.05 -25.88
N ILE A 322 2.09 -1.03 -26.04
CA ILE A 322 0.88 -1.09 -26.85
C ILE A 322 1.06 -0.15 -28.03
N HIS A 323 0.91 -0.68 -29.23
CA HIS A 323 0.84 0.13 -30.43
C HIS A 323 -0.59 0.14 -30.92
N HIS A 324 -1.14 1.32 -31.15
CA HIS A 324 -2.41 1.45 -31.85
C HIS A 324 -2.17 1.18 -33.33
N SER A 325 -2.84 0.16 -33.87
CA SER A 325 -2.83 -0.16 -35.31
C SER A 325 -3.83 0.68 -36.06
#